data_9ee7305ce0d25c559551aa507cbf71b2
#
_entry.id   9ee7305ce0d25c559551aa507cbf71b2
#
_cell.length_a   1.000
_cell.length_b   1.000
_cell.length_c   1.000
_cell.angle_alpha   90.00
_cell.angle_beta   90.00
_cell.angle_gamma   90.00
#
_symmetry.space_group_name_H-M   'P 1'
#
loop_
_entity.id
_entity.type
_entity.pdbx_description
1 polymer ?
#
loop_
_entity_poly.entity_id
_entity_poly.type
_entity_poly.pdbx_seq_one_letter_code
_entity_poly.pdbx_strand_id
1 'polypeptide(L)'
;MLPSRLPGTPVLTHGDASPDQVLYERSSGRIWLTDFDRVRLAPAATDLGSYLAADPTSPGHALLEGYAEHRPVPAAEQLGVAVARSRLARLADPLRHADPSWHERIGVELAAIESIARSPEKETAWA
;
A
#
# COMPACT_ATOMS: atom_id res chain seq x y z
N MET A 1 2.22 -10.13 15.55
CA MET A 1 3.43 -10.17 14.69
C MET A 1 3.00 -10.25 13.24
N LEU A 2 3.60 -9.44 12.38
CA LEU A 2 3.32 -9.51 10.94
C LEU A 2 3.91 -10.80 10.35
N PRO A 3 3.17 -11.54 9.50
CA PRO A 3 3.67 -12.76 8.89
C PRO A 3 4.85 -12.44 7.95
N SER A 4 5.79 -13.38 7.86
CA SER A 4 6.96 -13.23 6.98
C SER A 4 6.59 -13.20 5.49
N ARG A 5 5.47 -13.83 5.13
CA ARG A 5 4.91 -13.84 3.76
C ARG A 5 3.42 -13.53 3.80
N LEU A 6 2.96 -12.77 2.81
CA LEU A 6 1.53 -12.60 2.58
C LEU A 6 0.96 -13.89 1.98
N PRO A 7 -0.21 -14.36 2.46
CA PRO A 7 -0.91 -15.47 1.84
C PRO A 7 -1.54 -15.02 0.51
N GLY A 8 -1.75 -15.96 -0.39
CA GLY A 8 -2.44 -15.73 -1.66
C GLY A 8 -1.67 -16.28 -2.85
N THR A 9 -2.38 -16.46 -3.96
CA THR A 9 -1.79 -16.90 -5.23
C THR A 9 -0.92 -15.78 -5.80
N PRO A 10 0.34 -16.08 -6.19
CA PRO A 10 1.20 -15.09 -6.82
C PRO A 10 0.65 -14.61 -8.16
N VAL A 11 0.66 -13.31 -8.36
CA VAL A 11 0.36 -12.62 -9.62
C VAL A 11 1.53 -11.72 -9.98
N LEU A 12 1.59 -11.24 -11.21
CA LEU A 12 2.56 -10.22 -11.58
C LEU A 12 2.21 -8.92 -10.86
N THR A 13 3.12 -8.40 -10.05
CA THR A 13 2.97 -7.17 -9.29
C THR A 13 3.95 -6.12 -9.77
N HIS A 14 3.59 -4.85 -9.61
CA HIS A 14 4.47 -3.70 -9.80
C HIS A 14 5.64 -3.71 -8.80
N GLY A 15 5.34 -4.11 -7.58
CA GLY A 15 6.32 -4.28 -6.49
C GLY A 15 6.60 -3.02 -5.67
N ASP A 16 6.15 -1.85 -6.14
CA ASP A 16 6.25 -0.55 -5.44
C ASP A 16 5.10 0.39 -5.86
N ALA A 17 3.88 -0.16 -5.94
CA ALA A 17 2.72 0.61 -6.39
C ALA A 17 2.41 1.77 -5.42
N SER A 18 2.29 2.97 -5.95
CA SER A 18 1.96 4.19 -5.22
C SER A 18 1.36 5.25 -6.15
N PRO A 19 0.62 6.25 -5.64
CA PRO A 19 0.01 7.28 -6.47
C PRO A 19 0.99 8.06 -7.34
N ASP A 20 2.22 8.28 -6.88
CA ASP A 20 3.27 8.99 -7.61
C ASP A 20 3.83 8.20 -8.81
N GLN A 21 3.56 6.89 -8.89
CA GLN A 21 3.88 6.05 -10.04
C GLN A 21 2.75 6.03 -11.09
N VAL A 22 1.67 6.76 -10.86
CA VAL A 22 0.52 6.83 -11.76
C VAL A 22 0.48 8.20 -12.44
N LEU A 23 0.59 8.21 -13.76
CA LEU A 23 0.42 9.40 -14.58
C LEU A 23 -0.96 9.40 -15.23
N TYR A 24 -1.65 10.50 -15.16
CA TYR A 24 -2.97 10.68 -15.77
C TYR A 24 -2.95 11.80 -16.81
N GLU A 25 -3.29 11.46 -18.04
CA GLU A 25 -3.43 12.41 -19.14
C GLU A 25 -4.88 12.88 -19.26
N ARG A 26 -5.15 14.11 -18.85
CA ARG A 26 -6.52 14.67 -18.81
C ARG A 26 -7.19 14.74 -20.18
N SER A 27 -6.44 15.01 -21.25
CA SER A 27 -6.97 15.18 -22.60
C SER A 27 -7.54 13.90 -23.19
N SER A 28 -6.93 12.74 -22.88
CA SER A 28 -7.31 11.43 -23.43
C SER A 28 -7.95 10.50 -22.40
N GLY A 29 -7.87 10.83 -21.10
CA GLY A 29 -8.26 9.93 -20.01
C GLY A 29 -7.33 8.74 -19.82
N ARG A 30 -6.14 8.75 -20.45
CA ARG A 30 -5.18 7.64 -20.33
C ARG A 30 -4.49 7.65 -18.99
N ILE A 31 -4.25 6.44 -18.49
CA ILE A 31 -3.46 6.20 -17.27
C ILE A 31 -2.19 5.43 -17.66
N TRP A 32 -1.08 5.87 -17.11
CA TRP A 32 0.22 5.24 -17.30
C TRP A 32 0.78 4.83 -15.95
N LEU A 33 1.31 3.63 -15.88
CA LEU A 33 2.13 3.20 -14.76
C LEU A 33 3.60 3.36 -15.13
N THR A 34 4.43 3.76 -14.17
CA THR A 34 5.86 3.99 -14.34
C THR A 34 6.65 3.24 -13.29
N ASP A 35 7.98 3.19 -13.46
CA ASP A 35 8.93 2.65 -12.49
C ASP A 35 8.74 1.15 -12.18
N PHE A 36 8.95 0.32 -13.21
CA PHE A 36 8.78 -1.14 -13.15
C PHE A 36 10.04 -1.90 -12.70
N ASP A 37 10.98 -1.26 -12.04
CA ASP A 37 12.25 -1.90 -11.64
C ASP A 37 12.09 -2.95 -10.52
N ARG A 38 10.93 -2.96 -9.81
CA ARG A 38 10.61 -3.90 -8.74
C ARG A 38 9.58 -4.96 -9.10
N VAL A 39 9.27 -5.10 -10.38
CA VAL A 39 8.30 -6.10 -10.86
C VAL A 39 8.69 -7.51 -10.39
N ARG A 40 7.73 -8.21 -9.82
CA ARG A 40 7.91 -9.58 -9.32
C ARG A 40 6.59 -10.33 -9.20
N LEU A 41 6.68 -11.64 -8.99
CA LEU A 41 5.52 -12.44 -8.60
C LEU A 41 5.30 -12.32 -7.08
N ALA A 42 4.13 -11.86 -6.69
CA ALA A 42 3.71 -11.71 -5.30
C ALA A 42 2.17 -11.78 -5.19
N PRO A 43 1.59 -11.97 -4.00
CA PRO A 43 0.15 -11.84 -3.83
C PRO A 43 -0.36 -10.44 -4.21
N ALA A 44 -1.56 -10.37 -4.81
CA ALA A 44 -2.17 -9.10 -5.25
C ALA A 44 -2.26 -8.04 -4.14
N ALA A 45 -2.47 -8.47 -2.90
CA ALA A 45 -2.47 -7.58 -1.73
C ALA A 45 -1.18 -6.76 -1.59
N THR A 46 -0.06 -7.20 -2.17
CA THR A 46 1.22 -6.47 -2.12
C THR A 46 1.10 -5.10 -2.76
N ASP A 47 0.62 -5.01 -3.99
CA ASP A 47 0.48 -3.74 -4.70
C ASP A 47 -0.68 -2.91 -4.15
N LEU A 48 -1.81 -3.54 -3.89
CA LEU A 48 -2.97 -2.85 -3.30
C LEU A 48 -2.60 -2.25 -1.94
N GLY A 49 -1.97 -3.00 -1.06
CA GLY A 49 -1.54 -2.51 0.24
C GLY A 49 -0.45 -1.43 0.15
N SER A 50 0.47 -1.53 -0.82
CA SER A 50 1.47 -0.50 -1.07
C SER A 50 0.83 0.82 -1.50
N TYR A 51 -0.12 0.78 -2.42
CA TYR A 51 -0.85 1.95 -2.89
C TYR A 51 -1.67 2.59 -1.76
N LEU A 52 -2.47 1.79 -1.05
CA LEU A 52 -3.27 2.26 0.08
C LEU A 52 -2.43 2.90 1.19
N ALA A 53 -1.26 2.33 1.48
CA ALA A 53 -0.34 2.87 2.47
C ALA A 53 0.27 4.21 2.06
N ALA A 54 0.43 4.45 0.75
CA ALA A 54 1.06 5.65 0.20
C ALA A 54 0.07 6.79 -0.04
N ASP A 55 -1.24 6.53 -0.05
CA ASP A 55 -2.29 7.52 -0.26
C ASP A 55 -3.10 7.77 1.03
N PRO A 56 -2.64 8.68 1.90
CA PRO A 56 -3.34 8.97 3.14
C PRO A 56 -4.58 9.86 2.93
N THR A 57 -4.78 10.41 1.74
CA THR A 57 -5.80 11.45 1.47
C THR A 57 -7.03 10.92 0.75
N SER A 58 -6.89 9.79 0.05
CA SER A 58 -7.99 9.12 -0.64
C SER A 58 -8.37 7.86 0.13
N PRO A 59 -9.62 7.69 0.50
CA PRO A 59 -10.09 6.38 0.91
C PRO A 59 -9.91 5.45 -0.29
N GLY A 60 -9.14 4.40 -0.20
CA GLY A 60 -8.82 3.49 -1.31
C GLY A 60 -10.00 2.83 -2.04
N HIS A 61 -11.22 3.33 -1.84
CA HIS A 61 -12.47 2.86 -2.43
C HIS A 61 -12.39 2.76 -3.95
N ALA A 62 -12.01 3.84 -4.62
CA ALA A 62 -11.96 3.86 -6.09
C ALA A 62 -10.96 2.83 -6.65
N LEU A 63 -9.81 2.64 -5.96
CA LEU A 63 -8.84 1.61 -6.34
C LEU A 63 -9.44 0.22 -6.17
N LEU A 64 -10.04 -0.07 -5.02
CA LEU A 64 -10.58 -1.39 -4.72
C LEU A 64 -11.84 -1.69 -5.53
N GLU A 65 -12.69 -0.71 -5.78
CA GLU A 65 -13.85 -0.83 -6.67
C GLU A 65 -13.41 -1.17 -8.10
N GLY A 66 -12.47 -0.39 -8.67
CA GLY A 66 -11.94 -0.66 -10.00
C GLY A 66 -11.23 -2.02 -10.09
N TYR A 67 -10.51 -2.42 -9.03
CA TYR A 67 -9.91 -3.75 -8.98
C TYR A 67 -10.96 -4.86 -8.97
N ALA A 68 -12.05 -4.68 -8.21
CA ALA A 68 -13.14 -5.64 -8.08
C ALA A 68 -13.88 -5.91 -9.42
N GLU A 69 -13.86 -4.98 -10.35
CA GLU A 69 -14.43 -5.18 -11.70
C GLU A 69 -13.71 -6.28 -12.49
N HIS A 70 -12.46 -6.57 -12.16
CA HIS A 70 -11.63 -7.48 -12.92
C HIS A 70 -11.19 -8.71 -12.14
N ARG A 71 -11.02 -8.57 -10.82
CA ARG A 71 -10.49 -9.63 -9.94
C ARG A 71 -11.08 -9.55 -8.54
N PRO A 72 -11.17 -10.68 -7.82
CA PRO A 72 -11.58 -10.67 -6.42
C PRO A 72 -10.63 -9.81 -5.57
N VAL A 73 -11.18 -8.91 -4.79
CA VAL A 73 -10.41 -8.13 -3.81
C VAL A 73 -9.89 -9.07 -2.72
N PRO A 74 -8.60 -8.97 -2.35
CA PRO A 74 -8.08 -9.73 -1.21
C PRO A 74 -8.85 -9.45 0.08
N ALA A 75 -8.87 -10.42 0.99
CA ALA A 75 -9.53 -10.26 2.28
C ALA A 75 -8.95 -9.06 3.07
N ALA A 76 -9.79 -8.39 3.86
CA ALA A 76 -9.41 -7.21 4.64
C ALA A 76 -8.17 -7.45 5.51
N GLU A 77 -8.05 -8.63 6.12
CA GLU A 77 -6.86 -9.03 6.87
C GLU A 77 -5.59 -9.02 6.01
N GLN A 78 -5.67 -9.56 4.80
CA GLN A 78 -4.52 -9.58 3.87
C GLN A 78 -4.11 -8.17 3.45
N LEU A 79 -5.09 -7.31 3.17
CA LEU A 79 -4.85 -5.91 2.84
C LEU A 79 -4.24 -5.17 4.04
N GLY A 80 -4.77 -5.34 5.23
CA GLY A 80 -4.25 -4.72 6.45
C GLY A 80 -2.79 -5.11 6.71
N VAL A 81 -2.46 -6.39 6.61
CA VAL A 81 -1.07 -6.86 6.72
C VAL A 81 -0.18 -6.26 5.64
N ALA A 82 -0.66 -6.17 4.40
CA ALA A 82 0.10 -5.59 3.30
C ALA A 82 0.36 -4.08 3.50
N VAL A 83 -0.64 -3.34 3.98
CA VAL A 83 -0.51 -1.92 4.36
C VAL A 83 0.52 -1.75 5.47
N ALA A 84 0.42 -2.51 6.56
CA ALA A 84 1.38 -2.44 7.67
C ALA A 84 2.81 -2.72 7.21
N ARG A 85 3.02 -3.72 6.35
CA ARG A 85 4.33 -4.04 5.77
C ARG A 85 4.88 -2.92 4.90
N SER A 86 4.03 -2.31 4.07
CA SER A 86 4.43 -1.19 3.22
C SER A 86 4.82 0.04 4.04
N ARG A 87 4.04 0.37 5.06
CA ARG A 87 4.37 1.45 6.00
C ARG A 87 5.69 1.20 6.72
N LEU A 88 5.89 -0.03 7.20
CA LEU A 88 7.15 -0.42 7.85
C LEU A 88 8.36 -0.27 6.91
N ALA A 89 8.23 -0.65 5.64
CA ALA A 89 9.29 -0.50 4.65
C ALA A 89 9.66 0.97 4.38
N ARG A 90 8.71 1.89 4.55
CA ARG A 90 8.89 3.35 4.37
C ARG A 90 9.16 4.10 5.67
N LEU A 91 9.27 3.41 6.79
CA LEU A 91 9.38 4.01 8.12
C LEU A 91 10.56 5.00 8.25
N ALA A 92 11.65 4.76 7.54
CA ALA A 92 12.84 5.61 7.56
C ALA A 92 12.78 6.81 6.58
N ASP A 93 11.71 6.98 5.81
CA ASP A 93 11.62 8.03 4.80
C ASP A 93 11.71 9.45 5.38
N PRO A 94 11.10 9.80 6.53
CA PRO A 94 11.30 11.11 7.13
C PRO A 94 12.77 11.41 7.41
N LEU A 95 13.52 10.42 7.89
CA LEU A 95 14.96 10.57 8.13
C LEU A 95 15.74 10.72 6.82
N ARG A 96 15.42 9.90 5.79
CA ARG A 96 16.06 9.98 4.47
C ARG A 96 15.84 11.32 3.78
N HIS A 97 14.69 11.95 4.01
CA HIS A 97 14.33 13.25 3.46
C HIS A 97 14.76 14.43 4.37
N ALA A 98 15.57 14.16 5.39
CA ALA A 98 16.06 15.17 6.34
C ALA A 98 14.95 15.99 7.01
N ASP A 99 13.81 15.36 7.29
CA ASP A 99 12.70 16.00 7.99
C ASP A 99 13.11 16.33 9.43
N PRO A 100 13.04 17.59 9.87
CA PRO A 100 13.45 17.98 11.23
C PRO A 100 12.69 17.24 12.34
N SER A 101 11.45 16.80 12.06
CA SER A 101 10.59 16.07 12.99
C SER A 101 10.61 14.55 12.77
N TRP A 102 11.65 14.02 12.12
CA TRP A 102 11.70 12.61 11.73
C TRP A 102 11.46 11.63 12.88
N HIS A 103 11.99 11.91 14.06
CA HIS A 103 11.86 11.02 15.22
C HIS A 103 10.42 10.97 15.76
N GLU A 104 9.73 12.11 15.78
CA GLU A 104 8.32 12.19 16.18
C GLU A 104 7.44 11.48 15.14
N ARG A 105 7.66 11.74 13.85
CA ARG A 105 6.92 11.10 12.75
C ARG A 105 7.12 9.60 12.72
N ILE A 106 8.33 9.11 12.94
CA ILE A 106 8.60 7.66 13.06
C ILE A 106 7.84 7.08 14.27
N GLY A 107 7.81 7.76 15.41
CA GLY A 107 7.08 7.31 16.58
C GLY A 107 5.57 7.19 16.33
N VAL A 108 4.97 8.18 15.69
CA VAL A 108 3.54 8.16 15.29
C VAL A 108 3.26 7.03 14.30
N GLU A 109 4.12 6.87 13.30
CA GLU A 109 3.95 5.83 12.29
C GLU A 109 4.12 4.42 12.88
N LEU A 110 5.05 4.21 13.78
CA LEU A 110 5.19 2.93 14.49
C LEU A 110 3.94 2.56 15.27
N ALA A 111 3.35 3.51 16.01
CA ALA A 111 2.11 3.28 16.73
C ALA A 111 0.95 2.90 15.80
N ALA A 112 0.85 3.54 14.64
CA ALA A 112 -0.14 3.20 13.62
C ALA A 112 0.09 1.78 13.05
N ILE A 113 1.33 1.43 12.71
CA ILE A 113 1.69 0.09 12.21
C ILE A 113 1.36 -0.98 13.26
N GLU A 114 1.67 -0.74 14.53
CA GLU A 114 1.33 -1.67 15.62
C GLU A 114 -0.18 -1.86 15.76
N SER A 115 -0.97 -0.80 15.63
CA SER A 115 -2.43 -0.87 15.66
C SER A 115 -2.96 -1.77 14.54
N ILE A 116 -2.51 -1.56 13.32
CA ILE A 116 -2.88 -2.38 12.16
C ILE A 116 -2.45 -3.84 12.37
N ALA A 117 -1.23 -4.07 12.86
CA ALA A 117 -0.70 -5.41 13.07
C ALA A 117 -1.47 -6.22 14.13
N ARG A 118 -2.12 -5.53 15.10
CA ARG A 118 -2.95 -6.18 16.12
C ARG A 118 -4.34 -6.57 15.60
N SER A 119 -4.88 -5.82 14.67
CA SER A 119 -6.23 -6.03 14.13
C SER A 119 -6.29 -5.62 12.66
N PRO A 120 -5.59 -6.35 11.78
CA PRO A 120 -5.48 -5.96 10.36
C PRO A 120 -6.82 -5.94 9.64
N GLU A 121 -7.78 -6.75 10.09
CA GLU A 121 -9.14 -6.79 9.55
C GLU A 121 -9.99 -5.56 9.89
N LYS A 122 -9.58 -4.78 10.90
CA LYS A 122 -10.30 -3.56 11.34
C LYS A 122 -9.78 -2.30 10.67
N GLU A 123 -8.67 -2.39 9.99
CA GLU A 123 -8.13 -1.26 9.23
C GLU A 123 -8.97 -1.08 7.97
N THR A 124 -10.17 -0.53 8.16
CA THR A 124 -11.14 -0.26 7.09
C THR A 124 -11.14 1.21 6.67
N ALA A 125 -10.06 1.93 6.92
CA ALA A 125 -9.95 3.32 6.46
C ALA A 125 -10.10 3.48 4.93
N TRP A 126 -10.01 2.36 4.21
CA TRP A 126 -10.29 2.25 2.78
C TRP A 126 -11.59 1.50 2.44
N ALA A 127 -12.32 1.00 3.44
CA ALA A 127 -13.58 0.26 3.23
C ALA A 127 -14.83 1.16 3.24
#